data_c37b61759fe4e308c842bf5ef85604f4
#
_entry.id   c37b61759fe4e308c842bf5ef85604f4
#
_cell.length_a   1.000
_cell.length_b   1.000
_cell.length_c   1.000
_cell.angle_alpha   90.00
_cell.angle_beta   90.00
_cell.angle_gamma   90.00
#
_symmetry.space_group_name_H-M   'P 1'
#
loop_
_entity.id
_entity.type
_entity.pdbx_description
1 polymer ?
#
loop_
_entity_poly.entity_id
_entity_poly.type
_entity_poly.pdbx_seq_one_letter_code
_entity_poly.pdbx_strand_id
1 'polypeptide(L)'
;MQIRPGTLADISSIMQLERQAATAGHWTEDQYRQAFRRGGATRLVLISEDEETSPVGFLVARHLAPEWELENIVVAPPARRKGLGKRLLEALLVAATKTNCAAVFLEVRESNVPARTLYEKTGFQQTGRRKSYYTNPPEDAILYRLTLG
;
A
#
# COMPACT_ATOMS: atom_id res chain seq x y z
N MET A 1 17.30 -8.24 -3.41
CA MET A 1 16.11 -7.39 -3.23
C MET A 1 15.76 -7.29 -1.76
N GLN A 2 15.59 -6.08 -1.25
CA GLN A 2 15.41 -5.84 0.17
C GLN A 2 14.21 -4.94 0.42
N ILE A 3 13.45 -5.24 1.48
CA ILE A 3 12.38 -4.36 1.98
C ILE A 3 12.89 -3.73 3.27
N ARG A 4 12.76 -2.42 3.36
CA ARG A 4 13.19 -1.65 4.53
C ARG A 4 12.17 -0.58 4.90
N PRO A 5 12.19 -0.07 6.13
CA PRO A 5 11.39 1.10 6.49
C PRO A 5 11.77 2.31 5.64
N GLY A 6 10.77 3.10 5.26
CA GLY A 6 10.99 4.36 4.57
C GLY A 6 11.40 5.47 5.51
N THR A 7 12.04 6.49 4.95
CA THR A 7 12.46 7.69 5.67
C THR A 7 12.05 8.94 4.88
N LEU A 8 12.20 10.11 5.49
CA LEU A 8 11.94 11.38 4.80
C LEU A 8 12.76 11.51 3.51
N ALA A 9 13.96 10.94 3.47
CA ALA A 9 14.80 10.97 2.28
C ALA A 9 14.18 10.20 1.10
N ASP A 10 13.22 9.34 1.34
CA ASP A 10 12.58 8.52 0.30
C ASP A 10 11.39 9.21 -0.38
N ILE A 11 10.94 10.37 0.11
CA ILE A 11 9.73 11.03 -0.41
C ILE A 11 9.84 11.31 -1.91
N SER A 12 10.97 11.80 -2.37
CA SER A 12 11.18 12.09 -3.79
C SER A 12 11.00 10.85 -4.66
N SER A 13 11.60 9.73 -4.25
CA SER A 13 11.48 8.45 -4.96
C SER A 13 10.05 7.90 -4.92
N ILE A 14 9.39 8.01 -3.77
CA ILE A 14 8.00 7.60 -3.61
C ILE A 14 7.09 8.35 -4.58
N MET A 15 7.23 9.66 -4.65
CA MET A 15 6.41 10.50 -5.53
C MET A 15 6.67 10.19 -7.00
N GLN A 16 7.92 9.89 -7.35
CA GLN A 16 8.27 9.50 -8.71
C GLN A 16 7.62 8.16 -9.09
N LEU A 17 7.69 7.17 -8.19
CA LEU A 17 7.04 5.87 -8.39
C LEU A 17 5.53 6.01 -8.53
N GLU A 18 4.92 6.84 -7.69
CA GLU A 18 3.49 7.10 -7.73
C GLU A 18 3.06 7.69 -9.08
N ARG A 19 3.82 8.61 -9.63
CA ARG A 19 3.53 9.23 -10.93
C ARG A 19 3.55 8.23 -12.08
N GLN A 20 4.30 7.13 -11.96
CA GLN A 20 4.37 6.08 -12.97
C GLN A 20 3.19 5.11 -12.88
N ALA A 21 2.39 5.19 -11.84
CA ALA A 21 1.29 4.27 -11.57
C ALA A 21 -0.05 4.96 -11.82
N ALA A 22 -0.73 4.58 -12.91
CA ALA A 22 -1.98 5.24 -13.33
C ALA A 22 -3.13 5.07 -12.34
N THR A 23 -3.11 4.01 -11.53
CA THR A 23 -4.20 3.65 -10.63
C THR A 23 -3.86 3.81 -9.15
N ALA A 24 -2.65 4.27 -8.83
CA ALA A 24 -2.24 4.52 -7.46
C ALA A 24 -2.94 5.76 -6.91
N GLY A 25 -3.09 5.81 -5.59
CA GLY A 25 -3.48 7.04 -4.92
C GLY A 25 -2.40 8.10 -5.13
N HIS A 26 -2.82 9.34 -5.33
CA HIS A 26 -1.89 10.45 -5.57
C HIS A 26 -1.87 11.37 -4.36
N TRP A 27 -0.81 11.25 -3.57
CA TRP A 27 -0.61 12.08 -2.40
C TRP A 27 0.31 13.25 -2.73
N THR A 28 0.13 14.36 -2.03
CA THR A 28 1.04 15.52 -2.11
C THR A 28 2.31 15.21 -1.32
N GLU A 29 3.38 15.99 -1.59
CA GLU A 29 4.61 15.90 -0.81
C GLU A 29 4.33 16.11 0.69
N ASP A 30 3.45 17.06 1.00
CA ASP A 30 3.10 17.37 2.39
C ASP A 30 2.39 16.18 3.07
N GLN A 31 1.52 15.50 2.36
CA GLN A 31 0.86 14.30 2.88
C GLN A 31 1.87 13.19 3.17
N TYR A 32 2.88 13.01 2.32
CA TYR A 32 3.94 12.05 2.59
C TYR A 32 4.81 12.47 3.78
N ARG A 33 5.11 13.76 3.93
CA ARG A 33 5.83 14.24 5.09
C ARG A 33 5.07 13.97 6.38
N GLN A 34 3.75 14.12 6.36
CA GLN A 34 2.89 13.80 7.50
C GLN A 34 2.96 12.33 7.90
N ALA A 35 3.15 11.44 6.92
CA ALA A 35 3.25 9.99 7.18
C ALA A 35 4.45 9.63 8.05
N PHE A 36 5.49 10.48 8.09
CA PHE A 36 6.69 10.25 8.88
C PHE A 36 6.70 11.02 10.20
N ARG A 37 5.64 11.75 10.53
CA ARG A 37 5.58 12.51 11.78
C ARG A 37 5.37 11.63 12.99
N ARG A 38 6.09 11.94 14.08
CA ARG A 38 5.84 11.35 15.39
C ARG A 38 4.57 11.96 16.01
N GLY A 39 3.78 11.14 16.70
CA GLY A 39 2.63 11.61 17.48
C GLY A 39 1.32 11.75 16.74
N GLY A 40 1.26 11.43 15.44
CA GLY A 40 0.02 11.32 14.69
C GLY A 40 -0.47 9.87 14.63
N ALA A 41 -1.43 9.58 13.73
CA ALA A 41 -1.77 8.20 13.42
C ALA A 41 -0.49 7.47 13.00
N THR A 42 -0.23 6.31 13.58
CA THR A 42 0.97 5.55 13.29
C THR A 42 0.91 5.02 11.87
N ARG A 43 1.83 5.47 11.05
CA ARG A 43 1.95 4.98 9.67
C ARG A 43 3.21 4.14 9.51
N LEU A 44 3.07 3.09 8.74
CA LEU A 44 4.18 2.26 8.29
C LEU A 44 4.43 2.57 6.83
N VAL A 45 5.67 2.96 6.50
CA VAL A 45 6.10 3.13 5.12
C VAL A 45 7.20 2.12 4.85
N LEU A 46 7.00 1.28 3.86
CA LEU A 46 7.98 0.27 3.45
C LEU A 46 8.49 0.58 2.05
N ILE A 47 9.79 0.42 1.87
CA ILE A 47 10.46 0.61 0.57
C ILE A 47 11.01 -0.74 0.12
N SER A 48 10.76 -1.12 -1.12
CA SER A 48 11.48 -2.24 -1.74
C SER A 48 12.58 -1.70 -2.62
N GLU A 49 13.78 -2.23 -2.45
CA GLU A 49 14.97 -1.82 -3.19
C GLU A 49 15.44 -2.94 -4.11
N ASP A 50 15.99 -2.57 -5.27
CA ASP A 50 16.69 -3.54 -6.13
C ASP A 50 18.08 -3.83 -5.60
N GLU A 51 18.87 -4.61 -6.34
CA GLU A 51 20.23 -4.99 -5.96
C GLU A 51 21.18 -3.81 -5.87
N GLU A 52 20.87 -2.72 -6.57
CA GLU A 52 21.66 -1.49 -6.55
C GLU A 52 21.17 -0.49 -5.51
N THR A 53 20.27 -0.92 -4.60
CA THR A 53 19.65 -0.12 -3.55
C THR A 53 18.77 1.02 -4.06
N SER A 54 18.29 0.92 -5.30
CA SER A 54 17.33 1.90 -5.84
C SER A 54 15.91 1.50 -5.47
N PRO A 55 15.08 2.46 -5.00
CA PRO A 55 13.67 2.17 -4.71
C PRO A 55 12.91 1.76 -5.97
N VAL A 56 12.28 0.59 -5.95
CA VAL A 56 11.49 0.06 -7.06
C VAL A 56 10.04 -0.19 -6.67
N GLY A 57 9.68 0.07 -5.43
CA GLY A 57 8.32 -0.04 -4.95
C GLY A 57 8.18 0.51 -3.54
N PHE A 58 6.95 0.76 -3.14
CA PHE A 58 6.65 1.19 -1.77
C PHE A 58 5.25 0.77 -1.34
N LEU A 59 5.04 0.80 -0.03
CA LEU A 59 3.75 0.55 0.60
C LEU A 59 3.56 1.56 1.73
N VAL A 60 2.36 2.11 1.85
CA VAL A 60 1.97 2.94 2.98
C VAL A 60 0.76 2.33 3.65
N ALA A 61 0.83 2.14 4.95
CA ALA A 61 -0.28 1.62 5.74
C ALA A 61 -0.44 2.45 7.02
N ARG A 62 -1.66 2.49 7.54
CA ARG A 62 -2.00 3.25 8.73
C ARG A 62 -2.56 2.33 9.82
N HIS A 63 -2.03 2.47 11.03
CA HIS A 63 -2.53 1.74 12.20
C HIS A 63 -3.76 2.45 12.75
N LEU A 64 -4.88 1.79 12.67
CA LEU A 64 -6.17 2.24 13.21
C LEU A 64 -6.71 1.12 14.11
N ALA A 65 -6.16 1.01 15.32
CA ALA A 65 -6.53 -0.09 16.23
C ALA A 65 -8.06 -0.26 16.31
N PRO A 66 -8.58 -1.49 16.19
CA PRO A 66 -7.86 -2.77 16.17
C PRO A 66 -7.45 -3.25 14.76
N GLU A 67 -7.33 -2.36 13.79
CA GLU A 67 -7.06 -2.71 12.39
C GLU A 67 -5.92 -1.91 11.80
N TRP A 68 -5.43 -2.36 10.64
CA TRP A 68 -4.54 -1.61 9.77
C TRP A 68 -5.25 -1.33 8.45
N GLU A 69 -5.01 -0.15 7.89
CA GLU A 69 -5.47 0.21 6.56
C GLU A 69 -4.29 0.26 5.60
N LEU A 70 -4.34 -0.51 4.51
CA LEU A 70 -3.40 -0.35 3.41
C LEU A 70 -3.86 0.86 2.59
N GLU A 71 -3.07 1.93 2.61
CA GLU A 71 -3.43 3.19 1.95
C GLU A 71 -2.90 3.29 0.51
N ASN A 72 -1.72 2.74 0.26
CA ASN A 72 -1.15 2.74 -1.09
C ASN A 72 -0.08 1.66 -1.23
N ILE A 73 0.02 1.08 -2.43
CA ILE A 73 1.09 0.15 -2.79
C ILE A 73 1.41 0.35 -4.27
N VAL A 74 2.69 0.55 -4.56
CA VAL A 74 3.16 0.79 -5.92
C VAL A 74 4.42 -0.01 -6.18
N VAL A 75 4.49 -0.66 -7.35
CA VAL A 75 5.70 -1.31 -7.85
C VAL A 75 5.99 -0.74 -9.22
N ALA A 76 7.25 -0.32 -9.45
CA ALA A 76 7.69 0.25 -10.71
C ALA A 76 7.45 -0.76 -11.85
N PRO A 77 7.00 -0.29 -13.05
CA PRO A 77 6.70 -1.21 -14.15
C PRO A 77 7.80 -2.22 -14.49
N PRO A 78 9.09 -1.83 -14.56
CA PRO A 78 10.16 -2.81 -14.85
C PRO A 78 10.34 -3.87 -13.77
N ALA A 79 9.89 -3.59 -12.54
CA ALA A 79 10.03 -4.51 -11.40
C ALA A 79 8.77 -5.33 -11.14
N ARG A 80 7.72 -5.16 -11.93
CA ARG A 80 6.47 -5.93 -11.80
C ARG A 80 6.68 -7.38 -12.22
N ARG A 81 5.80 -8.26 -11.72
CA ARG A 81 5.83 -9.72 -11.98
C ARG A 81 7.03 -10.44 -11.36
N LYS A 82 7.71 -9.79 -10.42
CA LYS A 82 8.81 -10.40 -9.65
C LYS A 82 8.42 -10.71 -8.21
N GLY A 83 7.13 -10.62 -7.90
CA GLY A 83 6.62 -10.90 -6.56
C GLY A 83 6.87 -9.79 -5.53
N LEU A 84 7.23 -8.57 -5.96
CA LEU A 84 7.52 -7.45 -5.05
C LEU A 84 6.30 -6.98 -4.29
N GLY A 85 5.15 -6.84 -4.98
CA GLY A 85 3.91 -6.46 -4.33
C GLY A 85 3.52 -7.44 -3.25
N LYS A 86 3.66 -8.74 -3.54
CA LYS A 86 3.38 -9.80 -2.56
C LYS A 86 4.31 -9.68 -1.36
N ARG A 87 5.60 -9.44 -1.58
CA ARG A 87 6.57 -9.30 -0.49
C ARG A 87 6.29 -8.08 0.38
N LEU A 88 5.90 -6.96 -0.24
CA LEU A 88 5.50 -5.76 0.50
C LEU A 88 4.26 -6.04 1.36
N LEU A 89 3.26 -6.72 0.81
CA LEU A 89 2.06 -7.11 1.57
C LEU A 89 2.39 -8.05 2.71
N GLU A 90 3.24 -9.05 2.47
CA GLU A 90 3.66 -9.98 3.53
C GLU A 90 4.37 -9.25 4.67
N ALA A 91 5.20 -8.26 4.35
CA ALA A 91 5.88 -7.45 5.36
C ALA A 91 4.87 -6.64 6.19
N LEU A 92 3.83 -6.09 5.55
CA LEU A 92 2.74 -5.43 6.27
C LEU A 92 2.03 -6.39 7.20
N LEU A 93 1.70 -7.60 6.73
CA LEU A 93 0.99 -8.59 7.54
C LEU A 93 1.81 -9.01 8.77
N VAL A 94 3.12 -9.15 8.63
CA VAL A 94 4.00 -9.42 9.76
C VAL A 94 3.94 -8.27 10.78
N ALA A 95 4.05 -7.04 10.33
CA ALA A 95 3.99 -5.87 11.21
C ALA A 95 2.62 -5.77 11.90
N ALA A 96 1.54 -5.99 11.17
CA ALA A 96 0.19 -5.93 11.72
C ALA A 96 -0.04 -7.02 12.78
N THR A 97 0.45 -8.23 12.52
CA THR A 97 0.36 -9.34 13.48
C THR A 97 1.09 -9.02 14.78
N LYS A 98 2.24 -8.37 14.69
CA LYS A 98 3.02 -7.96 15.88
C LYS A 98 2.32 -6.93 16.75
N THR A 99 1.38 -6.17 16.18
CA THR A 99 0.62 -5.17 16.94
C THR A 99 -0.69 -5.70 17.49
N ASN A 100 -0.94 -7.01 17.39
CA ASN A 100 -2.16 -7.67 17.86
C ASN A 100 -3.44 -7.10 17.25
N CYS A 101 -3.37 -6.66 15.99
CA CYS A 101 -4.54 -6.18 15.27
C CYS A 101 -5.37 -7.32 14.71
N ALA A 102 -6.67 -7.08 14.56
CA ALA A 102 -7.63 -8.09 14.12
C ALA A 102 -7.61 -8.29 12.60
N ALA A 103 -7.30 -7.25 11.84
CA ALA A 103 -7.41 -7.30 10.38
C ALA A 103 -6.63 -6.19 9.69
N VAL A 104 -6.42 -6.40 8.40
CA VAL A 104 -5.99 -5.36 7.45
C VAL A 104 -7.11 -5.16 6.44
N PHE A 105 -7.46 -3.92 6.15
CA PHE A 105 -8.48 -3.60 5.15
C PHE A 105 -7.94 -2.61 4.12
N LEU A 106 -8.60 -2.54 2.97
CA LEU A 106 -8.23 -1.62 1.90
C LEU A 106 -9.41 -1.31 0.98
N GLU A 107 -9.28 -0.22 0.23
CA GLU A 107 -10.18 0.13 -0.84
C GLU A 107 -9.38 0.22 -2.15
N VAL A 108 -9.93 -0.27 -3.25
CA VAL A 108 -9.26 -0.29 -4.54
C VAL A 108 -10.26 -0.02 -5.66
N ARG A 109 -9.81 0.65 -6.73
CA ARG A 109 -10.65 0.85 -7.92
C ARG A 109 -11.04 -0.50 -8.50
N GLU A 110 -12.30 -0.63 -8.88
CA GLU A 110 -12.83 -1.86 -9.48
C GLU A 110 -12.01 -2.30 -10.70
N SER A 111 -11.55 -1.35 -11.50
CA SER A 111 -10.78 -1.61 -12.71
C SER A 111 -9.33 -2.03 -12.47
N ASN A 112 -8.83 -1.88 -11.23
CA ASN A 112 -7.45 -2.23 -10.93
C ASN A 112 -7.31 -3.75 -10.74
N VAL A 113 -7.47 -4.49 -11.83
CA VAL A 113 -7.44 -5.96 -11.81
C VAL A 113 -6.12 -6.52 -11.29
N PRO A 114 -4.94 -6.00 -11.68
CA PRO A 114 -3.68 -6.53 -11.13
C PRO A 114 -3.60 -6.44 -9.60
N ALA A 115 -4.01 -5.31 -9.02
CA ALA A 115 -4.00 -5.13 -7.58
C ALA A 115 -5.02 -6.06 -6.91
N ARG A 116 -6.23 -6.14 -7.45
CA ARG A 116 -7.27 -7.00 -6.92
C ARG A 116 -6.84 -8.47 -6.93
N THR A 117 -6.21 -8.91 -8.02
CA THR A 117 -5.68 -10.26 -8.14
C THR A 117 -4.62 -10.52 -7.06
N LEU A 118 -3.71 -9.56 -6.85
CA LEU A 118 -2.68 -9.66 -5.83
C LEU A 118 -3.29 -9.79 -4.43
N TYR A 119 -4.28 -8.95 -4.10
CA TYR A 119 -4.94 -9.00 -2.80
C TYR A 119 -5.64 -10.33 -2.57
N GLU A 120 -6.39 -10.82 -3.57
CA GLU A 120 -7.11 -12.09 -3.47
C GLU A 120 -6.15 -13.26 -3.29
N LYS A 121 -5.04 -13.27 -4.01
CA LYS A 121 -4.01 -14.31 -3.87
C LYS A 121 -3.32 -14.28 -2.50
N THR A 122 -3.27 -13.11 -1.88
CA THR A 122 -2.66 -12.96 -0.54
C THR A 122 -3.63 -13.36 0.57
N GLY A 123 -4.92 -13.53 0.25
CA GLY A 123 -5.93 -13.97 1.20
C GLY A 123 -6.97 -12.92 1.56
N PHE A 124 -6.90 -11.73 0.98
CA PHE A 124 -7.93 -10.71 1.17
C PHE A 124 -9.23 -11.16 0.53
N GLN A 125 -10.35 -10.87 1.20
CA GLN A 125 -11.68 -11.18 0.69
C GLN A 125 -12.47 -9.90 0.49
N GLN A 126 -13.24 -9.86 -0.60
CA GLN A 126 -14.11 -8.72 -0.86
C GLN A 126 -15.22 -8.67 0.18
N THR A 127 -15.39 -7.51 0.81
CA THR A 127 -16.41 -7.32 1.86
C THR A 127 -17.48 -6.32 1.46
N GLY A 128 -17.28 -5.56 0.41
CA GLY A 128 -18.28 -4.59 -0.01
C GLY A 128 -17.84 -3.76 -1.19
N ARG A 129 -18.65 -2.76 -1.49
CA ARG A 129 -18.47 -1.85 -2.61
C ARG A 129 -18.97 -0.47 -2.21
N ARG A 130 -18.22 0.58 -2.58
CA ARG A 130 -18.68 1.97 -2.48
C ARG A 130 -18.91 2.49 -3.89
N LYS A 131 -20.17 2.74 -4.24
CA LYS A 131 -20.53 3.23 -5.57
C LYS A 131 -20.01 4.64 -5.79
N SER A 132 -19.44 4.88 -6.99
CA SER A 132 -18.98 6.19 -7.43
C SER A 132 -18.05 6.89 -6.42
N TYR A 133 -17.22 6.10 -5.73
CA TYR A 133 -16.32 6.59 -4.69
C TYR A 133 -15.17 7.43 -5.27
N TYR A 134 -14.61 6.97 -6.39
CA TYR A 134 -13.55 7.68 -7.08
C TYR A 134 -14.11 8.66 -8.11
N THR A 135 -13.37 9.75 -8.34
CA THR A 135 -13.63 10.71 -9.39
C THR A 135 -12.43 10.71 -10.35
N ASN A 136 -12.61 11.17 -11.59
CA ASN A 136 -11.55 11.32 -12.60
C ASN A 136 -10.76 10.03 -12.92
N PRO A 137 -11.36 8.96 -13.48
CA PRO A 137 -12.77 8.86 -13.85
C PRO A 137 -13.65 8.39 -12.69
N PRO A 138 -14.97 8.61 -12.78
CA PRO A 138 -15.90 8.05 -11.81
C PRO A 138 -15.82 6.52 -11.83
N GLU A 139 -15.70 5.94 -10.65
CA GLU A 139 -15.53 4.50 -10.53
C GLU A 139 -15.88 4.04 -9.12
N ASP A 140 -16.35 2.80 -8.99
CA ASP A 140 -16.63 2.20 -7.69
C ASP A 140 -15.33 1.78 -7.00
N ALA A 141 -15.33 1.81 -5.68
CA ALA A 141 -14.30 1.20 -4.86
C ALA A 141 -14.75 -0.19 -4.45
N ILE A 142 -13.84 -1.15 -4.51
CA ILE A 142 -14.04 -2.48 -3.96
C ILE A 142 -13.33 -2.53 -2.62
N LEU A 143 -14.03 -3.01 -1.60
CA LEU A 143 -13.50 -3.13 -0.24
C LEU A 143 -13.02 -4.55 0.00
N TYR A 144 -11.81 -4.67 0.52
CA TYR A 144 -11.18 -5.94 0.85
C TYR A 144 -10.74 -5.96 2.31
N ARG A 145 -10.76 -7.14 2.91
CA ARG A 145 -10.34 -7.35 4.29
C ARG A 145 -9.61 -8.68 4.43
N LEU A 146 -8.53 -8.69 5.20
CA LEU A 146 -7.83 -9.91 5.61
C LEU A 146 -7.88 -9.99 7.13
N THR A 147 -8.49 -11.05 7.65
CA THR A 147 -8.53 -11.30 9.09
C THR A 147 -7.21 -11.88 9.54
N LEU A 148 -6.65 -11.36 10.63
CA LEU A 148 -5.39 -11.79 11.21
C LEU A 148 -5.65 -12.73 12.39
N GLY A 149 -4.84 -13.72 12.52
CA GLY A 149 -4.83 -14.62 13.67
C GLY A 149 -5.92 -15.65 13.72
#